data_96f69739390e40be9020c21b533124ff
#
_entry.id   96f69739390e40be9020c21b533124ff
#
_cell.length_a   1.000
_cell.length_b   1.000
_cell.length_c   1.000
_cell.angle_alpha   90.00
_cell.angle_beta   90.00
_cell.angle_gamma   90.00
#
_symmetry.space_group_name_H-M   'P 1'
#
loop_
_entity.id
_entity.type
_entity.pdbx_description
1 polymer ?
#
loop_
_entity_poly.entity_id
_entity_poly.type
_entity_poly.pdbx_seq_one_letter_code
_entity_poly.pdbx_strand_id
1 'polypeptide(L)'
;FNNFREFMILWINKCKNELSEIKLSGDDVALLQYTGGTTGKSKAAILTHKNLLSNINQLSLWVKSHIKIGEEVVITALPLYHIFSLTVNLLYFYYIGSRNILITNPRDLKNFVKTLKKYEFTVITAVNTLFNLLLTSSVFRKINFNKLKFSIGGGMAVLKSTANKWKKTTGCEITQGYGLTETSPIVSVNKIEDKFN
;
A
#
# COMPACT_ATOMS: atom_id res chain seq x y z
N PHE A 1 -26.15 -8.03 4.72
CA PHE A 1 -24.81 -7.50 5.07
C PHE A 1 -24.80 -6.67 6.36
N ASN A 2 -25.91 -6.17 6.86
CA ASN A 2 -25.99 -5.52 8.18
C ASN A 2 -25.70 -6.50 9.32
N ASN A 3 -26.09 -7.76 9.18
CA ASN A 3 -25.86 -8.80 10.19
C ASN A 3 -24.37 -9.14 10.41
N PHE A 4 -23.51 -9.01 9.40
CA PHE A 4 -22.09 -9.33 9.58
C PHE A 4 -21.36 -8.28 10.43
N ARG A 5 -21.66 -6.99 10.24
CA ARG A 5 -21.09 -5.92 11.04
C ARG A 5 -21.52 -6.01 12.51
N GLU A 6 -22.80 -6.26 12.75
CA GLU A 6 -23.35 -6.45 14.11
C GLU A 6 -22.79 -7.71 14.77
N PHE A 7 -22.67 -8.79 13.99
CA PHE A 7 -22.03 -10.03 14.46
C PHE A 7 -20.56 -9.79 14.85
N MET A 8 -19.79 -9.08 14.04
CA MET A 8 -18.39 -8.76 14.34
C MET A 8 -18.25 -7.87 15.58
N ILE A 9 -19.11 -6.87 15.75
CA ILE A 9 -19.12 -5.99 16.93
C ILE A 9 -19.48 -6.80 18.19
N LEU A 10 -20.50 -7.66 18.12
CA LEU A 10 -20.88 -8.55 19.22
C LEU A 10 -19.76 -9.53 19.57
N TRP A 11 -19.05 -10.04 18.56
CA TRP A 11 -17.93 -10.97 18.75
C TRP A 11 -16.73 -10.30 19.41
N ILE A 12 -16.34 -9.11 18.94
CA ILE A 12 -15.29 -8.29 19.54
C ILE A 12 -15.61 -7.94 20.98
N ASN A 13 -16.87 -7.57 21.29
CA ASN A 13 -17.29 -7.23 22.63
C ASN A 13 -17.40 -8.45 23.58
N LYS A 14 -17.56 -9.66 23.04
CA LYS A 14 -17.60 -10.92 23.81
C LYS A 14 -16.23 -11.56 23.99
N CYS A 15 -15.27 -11.26 23.12
CA CYS A 15 -13.89 -11.73 23.32
C CYS A 15 -13.33 -11.03 24.55
N LYS A 16 -13.12 -11.80 25.62
CA LYS A 16 -12.26 -11.35 26.72
C LYS A 16 -10.89 -11.03 26.11
N ASN A 17 -10.37 -9.85 26.38
CA ASN A 17 -9.05 -9.38 25.88
C ASN A 17 -7.87 -10.13 26.53
N GLU A 18 -8.01 -11.42 26.76
CA GLU A 18 -6.92 -12.28 27.23
C GLU A 18 -6.25 -12.91 26.00
N LEU A 19 -5.34 -12.15 25.39
CA LEU A 19 -4.38 -12.74 24.46
C LEU A 19 -3.37 -13.53 25.32
N SER A 20 -3.40 -14.85 25.18
CA SER A 20 -2.31 -15.69 25.72
C SER A 20 -1.00 -15.25 25.04
N GLU A 21 0.05 -15.07 25.83
CA GLU A 21 1.37 -14.74 25.30
C GLU A 21 1.88 -15.91 24.46
N ILE A 22 1.90 -15.74 23.14
CA ILE A 22 2.43 -16.74 22.21
C ILE A 22 3.88 -16.36 21.92
N LYS A 23 4.81 -17.24 22.26
CA LYS A 23 6.21 -17.08 21.89
C LYS A 23 6.37 -17.41 20.41
N LEU A 24 6.68 -16.39 19.61
CA LEU A 24 6.92 -16.50 18.17
C LEU A 24 8.41 -16.36 17.88
N SER A 25 8.89 -17.19 16.97
CA SER A 25 10.21 -17.10 16.34
C SER A 25 10.11 -16.33 15.01
N GLY A 26 11.19 -15.72 14.57
CA GLY A 26 11.27 -15.13 13.24
C GLY A 26 11.09 -16.17 12.11
N ASP A 27 11.38 -17.42 12.36
CA ASP A 27 11.28 -18.51 11.39
C ASP A 27 9.88 -19.18 11.38
N ASP A 28 9.00 -18.80 12.31
CA ASP A 28 7.60 -19.24 12.28
C ASP A 28 6.87 -18.66 11.07
N VAL A 29 5.94 -19.46 10.53
CA VAL A 29 5.10 -19.05 9.38
C VAL A 29 4.17 -17.91 9.80
N ALA A 30 4.33 -16.75 9.17
CA ALA A 30 3.48 -15.61 9.39
C ALA A 30 2.20 -15.69 8.55
N LEU A 31 2.34 -16.11 7.27
CA LEU A 31 1.19 -16.24 6.38
C LEU A 31 1.49 -17.17 5.19
N LEU A 32 0.40 -17.70 4.63
CA LEU A 32 0.37 -18.43 3.38
C LEU A 32 -0.24 -17.51 2.32
N GLN A 33 0.59 -16.94 1.46
CA GLN A 33 0.15 -16.00 0.44
C GLN A 33 -0.08 -16.73 -0.88
N TYR A 34 -1.35 -16.87 -1.27
CA TYR A 34 -1.68 -17.51 -2.54
C TYR A 34 -1.26 -16.66 -3.73
N THR A 35 -0.67 -17.33 -4.72
CA THR A 35 -0.30 -16.72 -6.00
C THR A 35 -1.26 -17.18 -7.10
N GLY A 36 -1.54 -16.30 -8.06
CA GLY A 36 -2.28 -16.67 -9.27
C GLY A 36 -1.40 -17.56 -10.16
N GLY A 37 -1.43 -18.87 -9.91
CA GLY A 37 -0.66 -19.84 -10.71
C GLY A 37 -1.13 -19.93 -12.14
N THR A 38 -0.21 -19.83 -13.10
CA THR A 38 -0.47 -20.06 -14.53
C THR A 38 -0.73 -21.53 -14.87
N THR A 39 -0.51 -22.45 -13.92
CA THR A 39 -0.52 -23.93 -14.13
C THR A 39 -1.75 -24.65 -13.57
N GLY A 40 -2.84 -23.95 -13.27
CA GLY A 40 -4.13 -24.55 -12.89
C GLY A 40 -4.26 -25.01 -11.43
N LYS A 41 -3.18 -25.22 -10.69
CA LYS A 41 -3.20 -25.51 -9.24
C LYS A 41 -2.78 -24.27 -8.46
N SER A 42 -3.62 -23.83 -7.53
CA SER A 42 -3.27 -22.73 -6.62
C SER A 42 -2.04 -23.11 -5.79
N LYS A 43 -1.02 -22.26 -5.80
CA LYS A 43 0.17 -22.38 -4.97
C LYS A 43 0.19 -21.25 -3.95
N ALA A 44 0.69 -21.52 -2.75
CA ALA A 44 0.87 -20.51 -1.72
C ALA A 44 2.37 -20.36 -1.42
N ALA A 45 2.84 -19.13 -1.41
CA ALA A 45 4.15 -18.81 -0.85
C ALA A 45 4.06 -18.87 0.68
N ILE A 46 4.98 -19.60 1.31
CA ILE A 46 5.12 -19.64 2.76
C ILE A 46 6.03 -18.50 3.16
N LEU A 47 5.49 -17.51 3.88
CA LEU A 47 6.24 -16.35 4.33
C LEU A 47 6.36 -16.37 5.84
N THR A 48 7.59 -16.26 6.35
CA THR A 48 7.87 -16.23 7.79
C THR A 48 7.81 -14.79 8.32
N HIS A 49 7.73 -14.64 9.65
CA HIS A 49 7.83 -13.32 10.29
C HIS A 49 9.13 -12.61 9.90
N LYS A 50 10.26 -13.36 9.84
CA LYS A 50 11.56 -12.83 9.44
C LYS A 50 11.58 -12.32 8.01
N ASN A 51 10.90 -12.99 7.07
CA ASN A 51 10.83 -12.54 5.68
C ASN A 51 10.15 -11.16 5.59
N LEU A 52 8.98 -11.02 6.23
CA LEU A 52 8.23 -9.76 6.23
C LEU A 52 9.00 -8.64 6.93
N LEU A 53 9.51 -8.88 8.13
CA LEU A 53 10.26 -7.89 8.91
C LEU A 53 11.54 -7.45 8.20
N SER A 54 12.27 -8.38 7.56
CA SER A 54 13.47 -8.05 6.79
C SER A 54 13.12 -7.11 5.62
N ASN A 55 12.04 -7.39 4.90
CA ASN A 55 11.62 -6.54 3.78
C ASN A 55 11.14 -5.16 4.25
N ILE A 56 10.43 -5.09 5.38
CA ILE A 56 10.04 -3.82 6.02
C ILE A 56 11.27 -3.01 6.42
N ASN A 57 12.28 -3.64 7.03
CA ASN A 57 13.51 -2.98 7.44
C ASN A 57 14.30 -2.45 6.23
N GLN A 58 14.41 -3.22 5.15
CA GLN A 58 15.04 -2.81 3.90
C GLN A 58 14.33 -1.60 3.31
N LEU A 59 12.99 -1.63 3.25
CA LEU A 59 12.20 -0.48 2.79
C LEU A 59 12.40 0.74 3.69
N SER A 60 12.40 0.55 5.01
CA SER A 60 12.61 1.62 5.99
C SER A 60 13.94 2.34 5.77
N LEU A 61 15.03 1.58 5.54
CA LEU A 61 16.35 2.15 5.24
C LEU A 61 16.35 2.91 3.92
N TRP A 62 15.67 2.39 2.90
CA TRP A 62 15.58 3.00 1.58
C TRP A 62 14.89 4.36 1.59
N VAL A 63 13.78 4.48 2.34
CA VAL A 63 12.97 5.71 2.37
C VAL A 63 13.28 6.64 3.54
N LYS A 64 14.26 6.30 4.40
CA LYS A 64 14.55 6.97 5.68
C LYS A 64 14.68 8.49 5.57
N SER A 65 15.36 8.98 4.54
CA SER A 65 15.59 10.43 4.36
C SER A 65 14.35 11.20 3.89
N HIS A 66 13.30 10.51 3.48
CA HIS A 66 12.13 11.12 2.84
C HIS A 66 10.84 10.98 3.66
N ILE A 67 10.83 10.06 4.63
CA ILE A 67 9.67 9.74 5.47
C ILE A 67 9.83 10.35 6.85
N LYS A 68 8.74 10.91 7.36
CA LYS A 68 8.65 11.38 8.75
C LYS A 68 7.75 10.43 9.55
N ILE A 69 8.33 9.84 10.59
CA ILE A 69 7.61 8.92 11.48
C ILE A 69 6.43 9.64 12.14
N GLY A 70 5.25 9.02 12.07
CA GLY A 70 4.00 9.55 12.67
C GLY A 70 3.29 10.62 11.84
N GLU A 71 3.91 11.15 10.77
CA GLU A 71 3.34 12.29 10.03
C GLU A 71 2.75 11.92 8.65
N GLU A 72 3.01 10.71 8.15
CA GLU A 72 2.59 10.37 6.79
C GLU A 72 1.10 10.03 6.72
N VAL A 73 0.47 10.51 5.65
CA VAL A 73 -0.93 10.18 5.30
C VAL A 73 -0.93 9.41 3.99
N VAL A 74 -1.31 8.15 4.06
CA VAL A 74 -1.16 7.17 2.98
C VAL A 74 -2.51 6.83 2.37
N ILE A 75 -2.64 6.97 1.05
CA ILE A 75 -3.80 6.49 0.32
C ILE A 75 -3.60 5.02 -0.02
N THR A 76 -4.43 4.17 0.57
CA THR A 76 -4.42 2.72 0.40
C THR A 76 -5.62 2.28 -0.41
N ALA A 77 -5.43 2.23 -1.74
CA ALA A 77 -6.45 1.83 -2.70
C ALA A 77 -6.23 0.43 -3.28
N LEU A 78 -5.10 -0.19 -2.97
CA LEU A 78 -4.80 -1.57 -3.34
C LEU A 78 -5.36 -2.54 -2.28
N PRO A 79 -5.77 -3.76 -2.70
CA PRO A 79 -6.28 -4.76 -1.76
C PRO A 79 -5.24 -5.17 -0.72
N LEU A 80 -5.58 -5.09 0.56
CA LEU A 80 -4.67 -5.45 1.66
C LEU A 80 -4.32 -6.95 1.71
N TYR A 81 -5.09 -7.80 1.03
CA TYR A 81 -4.75 -9.22 0.87
C TYR A 81 -3.67 -9.49 -0.19
N HIS A 82 -3.31 -8.49 -1.00
CA HIS A 82 -2.18 -8.60 -1.93
C HIS A 82 -0.89 -8.21 -1.20
N ILE A 83 0.16 -9.04 -1.35
CA ILE A 83 1.41 -8.88 -0.59
C ILE A 83 2.05 -7.49 -0.72
N PHE A 84 1.95 -6.82 -1.86
CA PHE A 84 2.42 -5.45 -2.03
C PHE A 84 1.73 -4.50 -1.06
N SER A 85 0.40 -4.49 -1.04
CA SER A 85 -0.36 -3.60 -0.16
C SER A 85 -0.27 -4.03 1.31
N LEU A 86 -0.23 -5.34 1.58
CA LEU A 86 -0.03 -5.86 2.93
C LEU A 86 1.29 -5.35 3.52
N THR A 87 2.40 -5.55 2.83
CA THR A 87 3.72 -5.18 3.36
C THR A 87 3.94 -3.68 3.36
N VAL A 88 3.69 -3.00 2.24
CA VAL A 88 3.99 -1.57 2.12
C VAL A 88 2.94 -0.70 2.82
N ASN A 89 1.65 -0.87 2.50
CA ASN A 89 0.62 0.01 3.04
C ASN A 89 0.27 -0.33 4.48
N LEU A 90 0.00 -1.62 4.78
CA LEU A 90 -0.43 -1.99 6.11
C LEU A 90 0.75 -2.11 7.07
N LEU A 91 1.69 -3.02 6.83
CA LEU A 91 2.71 -3.33 7.82
C LEU A 91 3.73 -2.20 7.98
N TYR A 92 4.34 -1.72 6.88
CA TYR A 92 5.36 -0.68 6.97
C TYR A 92 4.79 0.65 7.48
N PHE A 93 3.73 1.18 6.86
CA PHE A 93 3.18 2.45 7.27
C PHE A 93 2.49 2.40 8.65
N TYR A 94 1.98 1.24 9.07
CA TYR A 94 1.54 1.04 10.45
C TYR A 94 2.72 1.08 11.42
N TYR A 95 3.82 0.38 11.09
CA TYR A 95 5.03 0.33 11.90
C TYR A 95 5.61 1.73 12.18
N ILE A 96 5.58 2.63 11.21
CA ILE A 96 6.06 4.01 11.38
C ILE A 96 4.98 4.99 11.90
N GLY A 97 3.82 4.51 12.32
CA GLY A 97 2.75 5.31 12.91
C GLY A 97 1.99 6.21 11.92
N SER A 98 1.97 5.87 10.64
CA SER A 98 1.29 6.64 9.61
C SER A 98 -0.22 6.45 9.63
N ARG A 99 -0.94 7.43 9.11
CA ARG A 99 -2.38 7.35 8.90
C ARG A 99 -2.73 6.73 7.56
N ASN A 100 -3.30 5.53 7.55
CA ASN A 100 -3.81 4.88 6.33
C ASN A 100 -5.26 5.30 6.04
N ILE A 101 -5.51 5.82 4.84
CA ILE A 101 -6.84 6.14 4.30
C ILE A 101 -7.24 5.02 3.35
N LEU A 102 -8.11 4.14 3.80
CA LEU A 102 -8.54 2.97 3.03
C LEU A 102 -9.59 3.37 1.99
N ILE A 103 -9.34 3.04 0.73
CA ILE A 103 -10.28 3.19 -0.37
C ILE A 103 -10.86 1.80 -0.69
N THR A 104 -12.04 1.54 -0.17
CA THR A 104 -12.69 0.22 -0.27
C THR A 104 -13.17 -0.13 -1.69
N ASN A 105 -13.49 0.88 -2.51
CA ASN A 105 -13.87 0.69 -3.89
C ASN A 105 -13.17 1.71 -4.81
N PRO A 106 -11.94 1.40 -5.28
CA PRO A 106 -11.19 2.30 -6.17
C PRO A 106 -11.80 2.45 -7.56
N ARG A 107 -12.77 1.60 -7.96
CA ARG A 107 -13.51 1.72 -9.23
C ARG A 107 -14.56 2.83 -9.18
N ASP A 108 -15.07 3.17 -8.01
CA ASP A 108 -15.94 4.34 -7.81
C ASP A 108 -15.08 5.61 -7.77
N LEU A 109 -14.69 6.06 -8.97
CA LEU A 109 -13.80 7.20 -9.16
C LEU A 109 -14.33 8.47 -8.49
N LYS A 110 -15.65 8.67 -8.50
CA LYS A 110 -16.29 9.86 -7.90
C LYS A 110 -16.05 9.91 -6.38
N ASN A 111 -16.36 8.83 -5.69
CA ASN A 111 -16.17 8.76 -4.24
C ASN A 111 -14.67 8.68 -3.87
N PHE A 112 -13.86 8.02 -4.69
CA PHE A 112 -12.42 8.00 -4.49
C PHE A 112 -11.84 9.42 -4.54
N VAL A 113 -12.09 10.18 -5.60
CA VAL A 113 -11.59 11.56 -5.73
C VAL A 113 -12.17 12.47 -4.64
N LYS A 114 -13.45 12.28 -4.25
CA LYS A 114 -14.04 12.99 -3.11
C LYS A 114 -13.28 12.72 -1.81
N THR A 115 -12.83 11.48 -1.59
CA THR A 115 -12.01 11.11 -0.44
C THR A 115 -10.62 11.77 -0.51
N LEU A 116 -9.94 11.73 -1.66
CA LEU A 116 -8.64 12.38 -1.84
C LEU A 116 -8.67 13.89 -1.54
N LYS A 117 -9.76 14.57 -1.87
CA LYS A 117 -9.93 16.00 -1.55
C LYS A 117 -10.04 16.33 -0.07
N LYS A 118 -10.39 15.35 0.77
CA LYS A 118 -10.55 15.56 2.22
C LYS A 118 -9.24 15.50 2.99
N TYR A 119 -8.20 14.93 2.40
CA TYR A 119 -6.95 14.64 3.09
C TYR A 119 -5.77 15.24 2.35
N GLU A 120 -4.89 15.90 3.10
CA GLU A 120 -3.56 16.29 2.61
C GLU A 120 -2.63 15.08 2.65
N PHE A 121 -2.81 14.16 1.70
CA PHE A 121 -2.05 12.93 1.67
C PHE A 121 -0.62 13.13 1.16
N THR A 122 0.29 12.37 1.75
CA THR A 122 1.73 12.45 1.45
C THR A 122 2.21 11.30 0.58
N VAL A 123 1.48 10.18 0.60
CA VAL A 123 1.84 8.95 -0.12
C VAL A 123 0.61 8.37 -0.81
N ILE A 124 0.81 7.87 -2.03
CA ILE A 124 -0.17 7.04 -2.73
C ILE A 124 0.52 5.84 -3.36
N THR A 125 -0.03 4.64 -3.16
CA THR A 125 0.40 3.42 -3.84
C THR A 125 -0.63 3.00 -4.86
N ALA A 126 -0.20 2.67 -6.07
CA ALA A 126 -1.11 2.27 -7.12
C ALA A 126 -0.44 1.36 -8.16
N VAL A 127 -1.25 0.69 -8.96
CA VAL A 127 -0.85 0.06 -10.22
C VAL A 127 -1.06 1.03 -11.38
N ASN A 128 -0.43 0.76 -12.54
CA ASN A 128 -0.53 1.61 -13.73
C ASN A 128 -1.97 1.99 -14.11
N THR A 129 -2.88 1.02 -14.08
CA THR A 129 -4.30 1.23 -14.42
C THR A 129 -5.01 2.19 -13.47
N LEU A 130 -4.66 2.16 -12.18
CA LEU A 130 -5.24 3.05 -11.17
C LEU A 130 -4.72 4.49 -11.32
N PHE A 131 -3.42 4.67 -11.61
CA PHE A 131 -2.87 5.99 -11.94
C PHE A 131 -3.57 6.58 -13.15
N ASN A 132 -3.74 5.80 -14.22
CA ASN A 132 -4.46 6.24 -15.41
C ASN A 132 -5.91 6.60 -15.10
N LEU A 133 -6.62 5.78 -14.31
CA LEU A 133 -8.01 6.04 -13.93
C LEU A 133 -8.15 7.39 -13.21
N LEU A 134 -7.27 7.68 -12.24
CA LEU A 134 -7.26 8.96 -11.53
C LEU A 134 -7.03 10.14 -12.49
N LEU A 135 -6.12 9.99 -13.44
CA LEU A 135 -5.80 11.03 -14.43
C LEU A 135 -6.96 11.34 -15.38
N THR A 136 -7.95 10.45 -15.56
CA THR A 136 -9.15 10.76 -16.38
C THR A 136 -10.06 11.78 -15.70
N SER A 137 -10.03 11.87 -14.36
CA SER A 137 -10.89 12.79 -13.62
C SER A 137 -10.39 14.22 -13.69
N SER A 138 -11.24 15.11 -14.23
CA SER A 138 -10.97 16.55 -14.20
C SER A 138 -10.93 17.12 -12.78
N VAL A 139 -11.69 16.53 -11.87
CA VAL A 139 -11.72 16.92 -10.45
C VAL A 139 -10.44 16.51 -9.74
N PHE A 140 -9.89 15.31 -10.05
CA PHE A 140 -8.61 14.87 -9.53
C PHE A 140 -7.49 15.81 -9.93
N ARG A 141 -7.43 16.20 -11.19
CA ARG A 141 -6.39 17.11 -11.71
C ARG A 141 -6.39 18.51 -11.08
N LYS A 142 -7.44 18.87 -10.34
CA LYS A 142 -7.56 20.14 -9.60
C LYS A 142 -7.27 20.02 -8.11
N ILE A 143 -6.87 18.83 -7.62
CA ILE A 143 -6.46 18.64 -6.23
C ILE A 143 -5.12 19.37 -5.99
N ASN A 144 -4.96 19.89 -4.79
CA ASN A 144 -3.66 20.40 -4.35
C ASN A 144 -2.76 19.21 -3.92
N PHE A 145 -1.64 19.03 -4.63
CA PHE A 145 -0.67 17.96 -4.38
C PHE A 145 0.60 18.44 -3.65
N ASN A 146 0.59 19.60 -3.03
CA ASN A 146 1.79 20.17 -2.39
C ASN A 146 2.37 19.28 -1.28
N LYS A 147 1.54 18.47 -0.64
CA LYS A 147 1.97 17.53 0.42
C LYS A 147 2.37 16.16 -0.13
N LEU A 148 2.05 15.84 -1.38
CA LEU A 148 2.36 14.54 -1.97
C LEU A 148 3.88 14.41 -2.19
N LYS A 149 4.52 13.52 -1.44
CA LYS A 149 5.95 13.22 -1.48
C LYS A 149 6.25 12.02 -2.37
N PHE A 150 5.42 10.96 -2.26
CA PHE A 150 5.64 9.70 -2.94
C PHE A 150 4.41 9.24 -3.70
N SER A 151 4.66 8.78 -4.91
CA SER A 151 3.73 7.98 -5.68
C SER A 151 4.44 6.67 -6.01
N ILE A 152 3.99 5.56 -5.42
CA ILE A 152 4.67 4.26 -5.54
C ILE A 152 3.88 3.37 -6.50
N GLY A 153 4.52 2.99 -7.58
CA GLY A 153 4.00 2.07 -8.59
C GLY A 153 4.58 0.66 -8.45
N GLY A 154 3.74 -0.35 -8.45
CA GLY A 154 4.19 -1.75 -8.35
C GLY A 154 3.14 -2.73 -8.86
N GLY A 155 3.46 -4.03 -8.80
CA GLY A 155 2.58 -5.10 -9.26
C GLY A 155 2.51 -5.27 -10.78
N MET A 156 2.82 -4.22 -11.53
CA MET A 156 3.01 -4.23 -12.99
C MET A 156 3.83 -3.01 -13.41
N ALA A 157 4.43 -3.05 -14.59
CA ALA A 157 5.18 -1.93 -15.15
C ALA A 157 4.28 -0.68 -15.30
N VAL A 158 4.80 0.47 -14.91
CA VAL A 158 4.15 1.76 -15.16
C VAL A 158 4.60 2.28 -16.52
N LEU A 159 3.63 2.56 -17.40
CA LEU A 159 3.90 3.11 -18.73
C LEU A 159 4.51 4.51 -18.62
N LYS A 160 5.52 4.79 -19.44
CA LYS A 160 6.18 6.11 -19.50
C LYS A 160 5.17 7.25 -19.74
N SER A 161 4.16 7.02 -20.57
CA SER A 161 3.08 7.99 -20.81
C SER A 161 2.26 8.29 -19.56
N THR A 162 1.97 7.26 -18.72
CA THR A 162 1.28 7.42 -17.45
C THR A 162 2.15 8.20 -16.46
N ALA A 163 3.42 7.81 -16.32
CA ALA A 163 4.36 8.46 -15.41
C ALA A 163 4.54 9.96 -15.76
N ASN A 164 4.70 10.29 -17.05
CA ASN A 164 4.83 11.67 -17.50
C ASN A 164 3.57 12.50 -17.22
N LYS A 165 2.38 11.95 -17.50
CA LYS A 165 1.11 12.63 -17.21
C LYS A 165 0.92 12.82 -15.70
N TRP A 166 1.29 11.82 -14.90
CA TRP A 166 1.23 11.89 -13.45
C TRP A 166 2.13 12.98 -12.89
N LYS A 167 3.41 12.99 -13.27
CA LYS A 167 4.38 14.05 -12.89
C LYS A 167 3.86 15.44 -13.27
N LYS A 168 3.37 15.60 -14.51
CA LYS A 168 2.80 16.88 -14.98
C LYS A 168 1.59 17.34 -14.14
N THR A 169 0.76 16.40 -13.67
CA THR A 169 -0.47 16.71 -12.93
C THR A 169 -0.19 16.97 -11.45
N THR A 170 0.68 16.16 -10.83
CA THR A 170 0.86 16.15 -9.37
C THR A 170 2.17 16.81 -8.92
N GLY A 171 3.11 17.02 -9.84
CA GLY A 171 4.48 17.44 -9.53
C GLY A 171 5.31 16.35 -8.82
N CYS A 172 4.78 15.13 -8.68
CA CYS A 172 5.44 14.01 -8.01
C CYS A 172 5.72 12.89 -9.03
N GLU A 173 6.94 12.35 -9.01
CA GLU A 173 7.28 11.20 -9.86
C GLU A 173 6.71 9.90 -9.31
N ILE A 174 6.53 8.92 -10.20
CA ILE A 174 6.18 7.57 -9.77
C ILE A 174 7.46 6.77 -9.57
N THR A 175 7.79 6.50 -8.32
CA THR A 175 8.84 5.55 -7.96
C THR A 175 8.33 4.14 -8.19
N GLN A 176 9.01 3.36 -9.03
CA GLN A 176 8.59 2.01 -9.33
C GLN A 176 9.31 1.00 -8.44
N GLY A 177 8.53 0.07 -7.90
CA GLY A 177 9.02 -1.10 -7.19
C GLY A 177 8.75 -2.38 -7.98
N TYR A 178 9.74 -3.24 -8.03
CA TYR A 178 9.60 -4.60 -8.55
C TYR A 178 9.64 -5.60 -7.41
N GLY A 179 8.79 -6.61 -7.48
CA GLY A 179 8.72 -7.66 -6.49
C GLY A 179 7.80 -8.80 -6.87
N LEU A 180 7.84 -9.85 -6.07
CA LEU A 180 7.08 -11.08 -6.20
C LEU A 180 6.40 -11.40 -4.86
N THR A 181 5.37 -12.22 -4.89
CA THR A 181 4.75 -12.71 -3.65
C THR A 181 5.78 -13.44 -2.78
N GLU A 182 6.62 -14.23 -3.40
CA GLU A 182 7.65 -15.05 -2.79
C GLU A 182 8.81 -14.24 -2.19
N THR A 183 8.90 -12.95 -2.50
CA THR A 183 9.97 -12.04 -2.00
C THR A 183 9.52 -11.07 -0.91
N SER A 184 8.29 -11.12 -0.45
CA SER A 184 7.69 -10.45 0.74
C SER A 184 7.49 -8.92 0.69
N PRO A 185 7.21 -8.21 -0.39
CA PRO A 185 7.32 -8.54 -1.81
C PRO A 185 8.54 -7.92 -2.51
N ILE A 186 9.24 -6.93 -1.89
CA ILE A 186 10.13 -5.99 -2.57
C ILE A 186 11.48 -6.66 -2.89
N VAL A 187 11.86 -6.63 -4.17
CA VAL A 187 13.19 -7.03 -4.67
C VAL A 187 14.03 -5.80 -4.99
N SER A 188 13.45 -4.84 -5.69
CA SER A 188 14.14 -3.61 -6.08
C SER A 188 13.17 -2.44 -6.15
N VAL A 189 13.71 -1.24 -5.93
CA VAL A 189 12.97 0.03 -6.02
C VAL A 189 13.87 1.03 -6.73
N ASN A 190 13.30 1.82 -7.65
CA ASN A 190 14.01 2.90 -8.29
C ASN A 190 14.45 3.95 -7.25
N LYS A 191 15.51 4.70 -7.56
CA LYS A 191 15.92 5.84 -6.75
C LYS A 191 14.74 6.80 -6.60
N ILE A 192 14.57 7.31 -5.39
CA ILE A 192 13.58 8.34 -5.11
C ILE A 192 14.18 9.68 -5.52
N GLU A 193 13.50 10.40 -6.39
CA GLU A 193 13.88 11.76 -6.75
C GLU A 193 13.13 12.74 -5.85
N ASP A 194 13.88 13.68 -5.26
CA ASP A 194 13.30 14.71 -4.41
C ASP A 194 12.45 15.67 -5.25
N LYS A 195 11.26 15.98 -4.76
CA LYS A 195 10.31 16.88 -5.43
C LYS A 195 10.82 18.33 -5.49
N PHE A 196 11.80 18.66 -4.64
CA PHE A 196 12.24 20.03 -4.34
C PHE A 196 13.70 20.32 -4.69
N ASN A 197 14.35 19.46 -5.47
CA ASN A 197 15.66 19.73 -6.05
C ASN A 197 15.55 20.22 -7.47
#